data_8d8851052640f89f131695119c73b823
#
_entry.id   8d8851052640f89f131695119c73b823
#
_cell.length_a   1.000
_cell.length_b   1.000
_cell.length_c   1.000
_cell.angle_alpha   90.00
_cell.angle_beta   90.00
_cell.angle_gamma   90.00
#
_symmetry.space_group_name_H-M   'P 1'
#
loop_
_entity.id
_entity.type
_entity.pdbx_description
1 polymer ?
#
loop_
_entity_poly.entity_id
_entity_poly.type
_entity_poly.pdbx_seq_one_letter_code
_entity_poly.pdbx_strand_id
1 'polypeptide(L)'
;MKTMNHGKACALLLAALAVFTVSCASPQSAGSQNSQGESSAEESDSSGRTLTNRLNGSVPTSDLTEQYDSFAQAHDTFTTTLAREDNDDYSIPEPPEGLFDLVSYPSKVGDLAAYVSSDPGDGQKHPIIIWVVGGWGNGIDDFPWCYPEWDNDQTGSAFWQAGLLEMYPSFRGGNGNPGYYEALYGEVDDIVSAYEYAASLPYVDPERIYLGGHSTGGTRALLASEYTDKFRAVFCFGAVDEIKYHNNSQFTFDTNIEDEYVMRSPIYWLDDVKSPTFLIEGRDGNSENLKRMLAATDNDKISGFVIEGADHFSVLAPLTRVVAQKILADTGAQPNISITQEELDAAMAQEPQVPLPAMTSRTIEELGLSFSCPYLWEINTTEDPSRLGVYSRYEDDNAWDMSVAYISAYTPEGNDDLQNLADYLAQEGFDTKEITLGGLPAVDAFTTLQNDDGETFYQRYVTVQNGSTGIDFTFVVHESYLEEAEPVFQAIIDSIVLDAAE
;
A
#
# COMPACT_ATOMS: atom_id res chain seq x y z
N MET A 1 -26.29 51.27 -9.71
CA MET A 1 -25.29 50.66 -8.84
C MET A 1 -26.03 49.97 -7.74
N LYS A 2 -26.39 48.72 -7.92
CA LYS A 2 -26.88 47.85 -6.84
C LYS A 2 -25.70 46.97 -6.48
N THR A 3 -25.24 47.10 -5.26
CA THR A 3 -24.18 46.29 -4.68
C THR A 3 -24.59 44.83 -4.74
N MET A 4 -23.84 44.01 -5.47
CA MET A 4 -23.88 42.58 -5.44
C MET A 4 -23.79 42.10 -4.00
N ASN A 5 -24.62 41.16 -3.66
CA ASN A 5 -24.61 40.58 -2.30
C ASN A 5 -23.55 39.48 -2.23
N HIS A 6 -22.27 39.88 -2.38
CA HIS A 6 -21.10 39.01 -2.26
C HIS A 6 -20.96 38.38 -0.85
N GLY A 7 -21.74 38.86 0.12
CA GLY A 7 -21.71 38.34 1.48
C GLY A 7 -22.16 36.89 1.64
N LYS A 8 -22.82 36.29 0.61
CA LYS A 8 -23.22 34.87 0.68
C LYS A 8 -22.12 33.93 0.21
N ALA A 9 -21.34 34.29 -0.80
CA ALA A 9 -20.18 33.50 -1.24
C ALA A 9 -19.05 33.60 -0.17
N CYS A 10 -18.81 34.79 0.39
CA CYS A 10 -17.86 34.97 1.49
C CYS A 10 -18.27 34.26 2.78
N ALA A 11 -19.58 34.20 3.10
CA ALA A 11 -20.08 33.44 4.24
C ALA A 11 -19.91 31.94 4.06
N LEU A 12 -19.86 31.45 2.80
CA LEU A 12 -19.59 30.05 2.46
C LEU A 12 -18.09 29.71 2.63
N LEU A 13 -17.19 30.59 2.28
CA LEU A 13 -15.74 30.45 2.47
C LEU A 13 -15.32 30.48 3.96
N LEU A 14 -15.95 31.36 4.77
CA LEU A 14 -15.70 31.47 6.22
C LEU A 14 -16.42 30.40 7.05
N ALA A 15 -17.50 29.79 6.54
CA ALA A 15 -18.23 28.74 7.25
C ALA A 15 -17.50 27.37 7.21
N ALA A 16 -16.55 27.17 6.30
CA ALA A 16 -15.69 25.99 6.33
C ALA A 16 -14.78 26.00 7.58
N LEU A 17 -14.33 27.16 8.04
CA LEU A 17 -13.56 27.30 9.28
C LEU A 17 -14.42 27.25 10.57
N ALA A 18 -15.72 27.53 10.50
CA ALA A 18 -16.57 27.62 11.69
C ALA A 18 -17.12 26.25 12.15
N VAL A 19 -16.89 25.16 11.42
CA VAL A 19 -17.36 23.82 11.81
C VAL A 19 -16.41 23.12 12.78
N PHE A 20 -15.20 23.65 13.00
CA PHE A 20 -14.16 23.05 13.84
C PHE A 20 -14.34 23.17 15.36
N THR A 21 -15.49 23.62 15.87
CA THR A 21 -15.69 23.79 17.32
C THR A 21 -16.76 22.88 17.94
N VAL A 22 -17.08 21.73 17.37
CA VAL A 22 -17.97 20.76 18.04
C VAL A 22 -17.16 19.57 18.54
N SER A 23 -16.84 19.63 19.82
CA SER A 23 -16.28 18.53 20.60
C SER A 23 -17.29 17.38 20.69
N CYS A 24 -17.00 16.25 20.07
CA CYS A 24 -17.70 14.99 20.31
C CYS A 24 -16.79 14.05 21.09
N ALA A 25 -17.24 13.67 22.28
CA ALA A 25 -16.59 12.65 23.10
C ALA A 25 -16.74 11.26 22.46
N SER A 26 -15.63 10.60 22.21
CA SER A 26 -15.57 9.25 21.64
C SER A 26 -15.54 8.17 22.72
N PRO A 27 -16.04 6.96 22.45
CA PRO A 27 -15.75 5.79 23.27
C PRO A 27 -14.37 5.23 22.91
N GLN A 28 -13.61 4.90 23.93
CA GLN A 28 -12.27 4.30 23.81
C GLN A 28 -12.31 2.96 23.06
N SER A 29 -11.63 2.85 21.96
CA SER A 29 -11.22 1.61 21.35
C SER A 29 -9.73 1.37 21.60
N ALA A 30 -9.37 0.11 21.80
CA ALA A 30 -8.07 -0.34 22.25
C ALA A 30 -6.98 -0.09 21.19
N GLY A 31 -5.86 0.45 21.62
CA GLY A 31 -4.81 0.97 20.81
C GLY A 31 -4.12 -0.04 19.89
N SER A 32 -4.01 0.34 18.65
CA SER A 32 -2.94 -0.07 17.75
C SER A 32 -1.65 0.59 18.22
N GLN A 33 -0.67 -0.20 18.61
CA GLN A 33 0.65 0.31 18.95
C GLN A 33 1.40 0.64 17.67
N ASN A 34 1.54 1.93 17.40
CA ASN A 34 2.53 2.46 16.48
C ASN A 34 3.92 1.90 16.88
N SER A 35 4.50 1.07 16.04
CA SER A 35 5.91 0.71 16.13
C SER A 35 6.74 1.89 15.63
N GLN A 36 6.99 2.87 16.51
CA GLN A 36 8.06 3.82 16.29
C GLN A 36 9.38 3.04 16.16
N GLY A 37 10.10 3.31 15.07
CA GLY A 37 11.40 2.73 14.80
C GLY A 37 12.35 2.89 15.98
N GLU A 38 12.68 1.79 16.61
CA GLU A 38 13.85 1.72 17.47
C GLU A 38 15.08 1.63 16.57
N SER A 39 15.86 2.70 16.58
CA SER A 39 17.22 2.69 16.06
C SER A 39 17.96 1.50 16.66
N SER A 40 18.43 0.59 15.80
CA SER A 40 19.28 -0.52 16.18
C SER A 40 20.53 0.00 16.87
N ALA A 41 20.55 -0.02 18.20
CA ALA A 41 21.78 0.02 18.95
C ALA A 41 22.51 -1.30 18.68
N GLU A 42 23.78 -1.23 18.31
CA GLU A 42 24.69 -2.37 18.23
C GLU A 42 24.67 -3.13 19.56
N GLU A 43 23.90 -4.21 19.67
CA GLU A 43 24.07 -5.18 20.72
C GLU A 43 25.19 -6.14 20.31
N SER A 44 26.36 -5.96 20.93
CA SER A 44 27.44 -6.93 20.88
C SER A 44 27.00 -8.18 21.66
N ASP A 45 26.90 -9.32 20.94
CA ASP A 45 26.73 -10.62 21.55
C ASP A 45 27.85 -10.87 22.57
N SER A 46 27.47 -11.23 23.80
CA SER A 46 28.38 -11.54 24.92
C SER A 46 29.25 -12.80 24.68
N SER A 47 29.13 -13.46 23.51
CA SER A 47 29.92 -14.65 23.14
C SER A 47 31.23 -14.33 22.41
N GLY A 48 31.51 -13.09 22.03
CA GLY A 48 32.77 -12.69 21.39
C GLY A 48 33.04 -13.34 20.03
N ARG A 49 32.02 -13.90 19.35
CA ARG A 49 32.13 -14.41 17.98
C ARG A 49 31.90 -13.28 17.02
N THR A 50 32.94 -12.73 16.50
CA THR A 50 32.93 -11.73 15.44
C THR A 50 32.27 -12.34 14.21
N LEU A 51 31.19 -11.73 13.70
CA LEU A 51 30.41 -12.06 12.48
C LEU A 51 31.30 -12.12 11.20
N THR A 52 32.56 -11.76 11.26
CA THR A 52 33.51 -11.68 10.16
C THR A 52 33.97 -13.02 9.59
N ASN A 53 33.63 -14.16 10.19
CA ASN A 53 34.10 -15.47 9.71
C ASN A 53 33.13 -16.23 8.80
N ARG A 54 31.97 -15.65 8.41
CA ARG A 54 30.96 -16.31 7.54
C ARG A 54 30.97 -15.83 6.08
N LEU A 55 31.95 -15.06 5.64
CA LEU A 55 32.01 -14.49 4.30
C LEU A 55 32.86 -15.31 3.34
N ASN A 56 32.67 -16.63 3.26
CA ASN A 56 33.46 -17.49 2.36
C ASN A 56 32.67 -18.10 1.19
N GLY A 57 31.49 -17.55 0.82
CA GLY A 57 30.76 -18.02 -0.38
C GLY A 57 30.19 -19.45 -0.23
N SER A 58 29.78 -19.83 0.97
CA SER A 58 29.12 -21.12 1.21
C SER A 58 27.94 -20.94 2.16
N VAL A 59 26.84 -21.56 1.81
CA VAL A 59 25.65 -21.67 2.68
C VAL A 59 26.07 -22.27 4.03
N PRO A 60 25.64 -21.71 5.16
CA PRO A 60 25.89 -22.30 6.47
C PRO A 60 25.31 -23.72 6.54
N THR A 61 25.99 -24.60 7.26
CA THR A 61 25.51 -25.97 7.49
C THR A 61 25.02 -26.15 8.92
N SER A 62 24.05 -27.03 9.09
CA SER A 62 23.54 -27.50 10.38
C SER A 62 23.33 -29.02 10.31
N ASP A 63 23.09 -29.67 11.46
CA ASP A 63 22.77 -31.10 11.47
C ASP A 63 21.54 -31.37 10.60
N LEU A 64 20.58 -30.43 10.55
CA LEU A 64 19.37 -30.54 9.72
C LEU A 64 19.69 -30.43 8.23
N THR A 65 20.51 -29.46 7.80
CA THR A 65 20.90 -29.32 6.39
C THR A 65 21.80 -30.45 5.88
N GLU A 66 22.49 -31.17 6.79
CA GLU A 66 23.25 -32.37 6.44
C GLU A 66 22.34 -33.61 6.31
N GLN A 67 21.15 -33.57 6.93
CA GLN A 67 20.20 -34.70 6.92
C GLN A 67 19.32 -34.70 5.66
N TYR A 68 18.99 -33.54 5.09
CA TYR A 68 18.05 -33.41 3.98
C TYR A 68 18.74 -32.80 2.74
N ASP A 69 18.34 -33.30 1.57
CA ASP A 69 18.91 -32.86 0.30
C ASP A 69 18.37 -31.50 -0.19
N SER A 70 17.26 -31.00 0.43
CA SER A 70 16.66 -29.72 0.07
C SER A 70 15.73 -29.20 1.18
N PHE A 71 15.47 -27.87 1.14
CA PHE A 71 14.49 -27.24 2.00
C PHE A 71 13.11 -27.88 1.89
N ALA A 72 12.65 -28.16 0.68
CA ALA A 72 11.35 -28.81 0.48
C ALA A 72 11.26 -30.17 1.18
N GLN A 73 12.32 -30.99 1.09
CA GLN A 73 12.34 -32.27 1.78
C GLN A 73 12.39 -32.10 3.30
N ALA A 74 13.17 -31.18 3.79
CA ALA A 74 13.25 -30.85 5.21
C ALA A 74 11.89 -30.36 5.72
N HIS A 75 11.28 -29.40 5.03
CA HIS A 75 9.99 -28.80 5.38
C HIS A 75 8.84 -29.81 5.39
N ASP A 76 8.77 -30.70 4.40
CA ASP A 76 7.72 -31.73 4.34
C ASP A 76 7.86 -32.82 5.41
N THR A 77 9.05 -32.93 6.03
CA THR A 77 9.35 -33.96 7.03
C THR A 77 9.39 -33.40 8.45
N PHE A 78 9.86 -32.18 8.62
CA PHE A 78 9.97 -31.50 9.90
C PHE A 78 8.58 -31.23 10.48
N THR A 79 8.48 -31.29 11.80
CA THR A 79 7.27 -30.90 12.52
C THR A 79 7.63 -29.84 13.53
N THR A 80 7.10 -28.64 13.35
CA THR A 80 7.33 -27.53 14.27
C THR A 80 6.75 -27.82 15.64
N THR A 81 7.45 -27.37 16.68
CA THR A 81 7.02 -27.46 18.06
C THR A 81 6.62 -26.09 18.55
N LEU A 82 5.32 -25.83 18.63
CA LEU A 82 4.83 -24.55 19.15
C LEU A 82 4.96 -24.48 20.66
N ALA A 83 5.62 -23.44 21.16
CA ALA A 83 5.69 -23.10 22.58
C ALA A 83 4.43 -22.39 23.07
N ARG A 84 3.72 -21.72 22.15
CA ARG A 84 2.40 -21.09 22.37
C ARG A 84 1.54 -21.18 21.13
N GLU A 85 0.25 -21.34 21.33
CA GLU A 85 -0.76 -21.18 20.30
C GLU A 85 -1.07 -19.70 20.19
N ASP A 86 -0.95 -19.13 18.98
CA ASP A 86 -1.19 -17.72 18.71
C ASP A 86 -2.11 -17.60 17.49
N ASN A 87 -3.19 -16.86 17.64
CA ASN A 87 -4.17 -16.58 16.58
C ASN A 87 -4.94 -15.31 16.92
N ASP A 88 -5.55 -14.71 15.94
CA ASP A 88 -6.44 -13.57 16.09
C ASP A 88 -7.79 -13.83 15.39
N ASP A 89 -8.81 -13.06 15.80
CA ASP A 89 -10.16 -13.12 15.25
C ASP A 89 -10.61 -11.75 14.72
N TYR A 90 -9.68 -10.89 14.32
CA TYR A 90 -10.01 -9.60 13.73
C TYR A 90 -10.87 -9.78 12.48
N SER A 91 -11.95 -8.98 12.41
CA SER A 91 -12.83 -8.98 11.26
C SER A 91 -12.08 -8.44 10.03
N ILE A 92 -12.29 -9.10 8.90
CA ILE A 92 -11.75 -8.65 7.62
C ILE A 92 -12.66 -7.55 7.07
N PRO A 93 -12.15 -6.35 6.76
CA PRO A 93 -12.93 -5.30 6.09
C PRO A 93 -13.42 -5.73 4.71
N GLU A 94 -14.59 -5.24 4.30
CA GLU A 94 -15.07 -5.44 2.94
C GLU A 94 -14.23 -4.63 1.96
N PRO A 95 -13.73 -5.22 0.86
CA PRO A 95 -12.90 -4.52 -0.10
C PRO A 95 -13.72 -3.61 -1.02
N PRO A 96 -13.09 -2.64 -1.72
CA PRO A 96 -13.74 -1.84 -2.75
C PRO A 96 -14.28 -2.71 -3.88
N GLU A 97 -15.58 -2.56 -4.19
CA GLU A 97 -16.24 -3.26 -5.29
C GLU A 97 -15.52 -3.01 -6.62
N GLY A 98 -15.21 -4.08 -7.35
CA GLY A 98 -14.54 -4.01 -8.65
C GLY A 98 -13.02 -3.80 -8.57
N LEU A 99 -12.44 -3.63 -7.38
CA LEU A 99 -11.00 -3.61 -7.19
C LEU A 99 -10.51 -4.95 -6.64
N PHE A 100 -11.07 -5.38 -5.52
CA PHE A 100 -10.76 -6.67 -4.90
C PHE A 100 -12.04 -7.42 -4.54
N ASP A 101 -11.93 -8.74 -4.52
CA ASP A 101 -12.90 -9.65 -3.97
C ASP A 101 -12.33 -10.30 -2.70
N LEU A 102 -13.12 -10.35 -1.62
CA LEU A 102 -12.81 -11.16 -0.45
C LEU A 102 -13.15 -12.61 -0.77
N VAL A 103 -12.14 -13.47 -0.76
CA VAL A 103 -12.27 -14.88 -1.15
C VAL A 103 -11.78 -15.80 -0.04
N SER A 104 -12.09 -17.08 -0.18
CA SER A 104 -11.56 -18.16 0.65
C SER A 104 -10.78 -19.15 -0.23
N TYR A 105 -9.56 -19.50 0.18
CA TYR A 105 -8.72 -20.47 -0.54
C TYR A 105 -8.34 -21.66 0.34
N PRO A 106 -8.33 -22.87 -0.24
CA PRO A 106 -8.05 -24.09 0.53
C PRO A 106 -6.56 -24.18 0.88
N SER A 107 -6.24 -24.57 2.11
CA SER A 107 -4.88 -24.81 2.59
C SER A 107 -4.76 -26.14 3.36
N LYS A 108 -3.54 -26.46 3.82
CA LYS A 108 -3.31 -27.67 4.65
C LYS A 108 -4.04 -27.62 6.00
N VAL A 109 -4.31 -26.42 6.53
CA VAL A 109 -4.97 -26.23 7.83
C VAL A 109 -6.47 -25.98 7.73
N GLY A 110 -6.99 -25.80 6.52
CA GLY A 110 -8.40 -25.48 6.24
C GLY A 110 -8.49 -24.30 5.26
N ASP A 111 -9.68 -23.74 5.12
CA ASP A 111 -9.90 -22.61 4.23
C ASP A 111 -9.39 -21.31 4.88
N LEU A 112 -8.57 -20.55 4.15
CA LEU A 112 -7.99 -19.27 4.56
C LEU A 112 -8.57 -18.14 3.73
N ALA A 113 -8.64 -16.92 4.30
CA ALA A 113 -9.13 -15.74 3.62
C ALA A 113 -8.04 -15.07 2.77
N ALA A 114 -8.44 -14.35 1.72
CA ALA A 114 -7.56 -13.47 0.96
C ALA A 114 -8.36 -12.36 0.27
N TYR A 115 -7.71 -11.23 -0.02
CA TYR A 115 -8.18 -10.36 -1.08
C TYR A 115 -7.53 -10.77 -2.40
N VAL A 116 -8.27 -10.73 -3.48
CA VAL A 116 -7.77 -10.94 -4.84
C VAL A 116 -8.39 -9.90 -5.77
N SER A 117 -7.60 -9.37 -6.70
CA SER A 117 -8.14 -8.44 -7.71
C SER A 117 -9.34 -9.04 -8.44
N SER A 118 -10.40 -8.25 -8.58
CA SER A 118 -11.61 -8.66 -9.29
C SER A 118 -11.32 -8.97 -10.76
N ASP A 119 -12.13 -9.83 -11.37
CA ASP A 119 -12.03 -10.15 -12.80
C ASP A 119 -12.17 -8.87 -13.65
N PRO A 120 -11.18 -8.50 -14.47
CA PRO A 120 -11.28 -7.34 -15.36
C PRO A 120 -12.41 -7.40 -16.37
N GLY A 121 -13.02 -8.57 -16.59
CA GLY A 121 -14.16 -8.77 -17.47
C GLY A 121 -13.86 -8.63 -18.98
N ASP A 122 -12.61 -8.55 -19.38
CA ASP A 122 -12.16 -8.40 -20.77
C ASP A 122 -11.95 -9.73 -21.50
N GLY A 123 -12.11 -10.85 -20.79
CA GLY A 123 -11.95 -12.21 -21.30
C GLY A 123 -10.49 -12.60 -21.59
N GLN A 124 -9.53 -11.81 -21.13
CA GLN A 124 -8.09 -12.11 -21.24
C GLN A 124 -7.58 -12.76 -19.96
N LYS A 125 -6.36 -13.31 -20.03
CA LYS A 125 -5.63 -13.78 -18.88
C LYS A 125 -4.52 -12.79 -18.53
N HIS A 126 -4.43 -12.45 -17.27
CA HIS A 126 -3.55 -11.41 -16.76
C HIS A 126 -2.49 -11.98 -15.81
N PRO A 127 -1.30 -11.36 -15.74
CA PRO A 127 -0.32 -11.68 -14.69
C PRO A 127 -0.86 -11.28 -13.32
N ILE A 128 -0.47 -12.03 -12.31
CA ILE A 128 -0.80 -11.73 -10.91
C ILE A 128 0.45 -11.78 -10.04
N ILE A 129 0.53 -10.88 -9.06
CA ILE A 129 1.50 -10.97 -7.98
C ILE A 129 0.76 -11.34 -6.68
N ILE A 130 1.31 -12.29 -5.92
CA ILE A 130 0.92 -12.56 -4.56
C ILE A 130 1.83 -11.71 -3.67
N TRP A 131 1.26 -10.75 -2.96
CA TRP A 131 2.02 -9.85 -2.10
C TRP A 131 1.87 -10.23 -0.63
N VAL A 132 3.01 -10.46 0.02
CA VAL A 132 3.08 -10.82 1.44
C VAL A 132 3.55 -9.60 2.22
N VAL A 133 2.64 -9.02 2.99
CA VAL A 133 2.97 -7.84 3.82
C VAL A 133 3.93 -8.19 4.94
N GLY A 134 4.64 -7.17 5.42
CA GLY A 134 5.53 -7.27 6.56
C GLY A 134 4.79 -7.39 7.90
N GLY A 135 5.56 -7.41 8.97
CA GLY A 135 5.03 -7.55 10.32
C GLY A 135 4.89 -9.01 10.77
N TRP A 136 4.53 -9.18 12.03
CA TRP A 136 4.44 -10.51 12.64
C TRP A 136 3.01 -11.07 12.67
N GLY A 137 2.04 -10.32 12.19
CA GLY A 137 0.66 -10.78 12.03
C GLY A 137 0.47 -11.69 10.81
N ASN A 138 -0.62 -12.46 10.82
CA ASN A 138 -1.04 -13.32 9.72
C ASN A 138 -2.35 -12.86 9.07
N GLY A 139 -3.00 -11.83 9.65
CA GLY A 139 -4.24 -11.26 9.13
C GLY A 139 -4.03 -10.25 8.02
N ILE A 140 -5.13 -9.96 7.33
CA ILE A 140 -5.26 -8.87 6.36
C ILE A 140 -6.28 -7.86 6.89
N ASP A 141 -6.14 -6.62 6.48
CA ASP A 141 -7.02 -5.51 6.81
C ASP A 141 -7.26 -4.61 5.58
N ASP A 142 -7.66 -3.37 5.77
CA ASP A 142 -7.97 -2.44 4.68
C ASP A 142 -6.75 -1.74 4.06
N PHE A 143 -5.52 -2.06 4.50
CA PHE A 143 -4.29 -1.42 4.01
C PHE A 143 -4.08 -1.48 2.50
N PRO A 144 -4.53 -2.51 1.73
CA PRO A 144 -4.30 -2.56 0.28
C PRO A 144 -4.91 -1.39 -0.49
N TRP A 145 -5.96 -0.76 0.03
CA TRP A 145 -6.63 0.38 -0.60
C TRP A 145 -6.66 1.64 0.27
N CYS A 146 -6.02 1.59 1.44
CA CYS A 146 -5.78 2.78 2.26
C CYS A 146 -4.68 3.66 1.66
N TYR A 147 -4.51 4.83 2.23
CA TYR A 147 -3.47 5.77 1.86
C TYR A 147 -2.10 5.20 2.26
N PRO A 148 -1.24 4.79 1.34
CA PRO A 148 0.14 4.50 1.71
C PRO A 148 0.85 5.83 1.99
N GLU A 149 1.73 5.83 2.97
CA GLU A 149 2.69 6.93 3.12
C GLU A 149 3.51 7.04 1.82
N TRP A 150 3.79 8.26 1.37
CA TRP A 150 4.36 8.55 0.05
C TRP A 150 5.72 7.88 -0.21
N ASP A 151 6.48 7.58 0.84
CA ASP A 151 7.79 6.92 0.82
C ASP A 151 7.73 5.45 1.27
N ASN A 152 6.57 4.93 1.67
CA ASN A 152 6.44 3.64 2.33
C ASN A 152 5.22 2.84 1.81
N ASP A 153 5.33 2.31 0.60
CA ASP A 153 4.30 1.45 -0.01
C ASP A 153 4.39 0.00 0.49
N GLN A 154 4.20 -0.24 1.80
CA GLN A 154 4.14 -1.61 2.35
C GLN A 154 2.97 -2.42 1.78
N THR A 155 1.98 -1.73 1.25
CA THR A 155 0.78 -2.33 0.67
C THR A 155 1.04 -2.96 -0.69
N GLY A 156 2.13 -2.59 -1.38
CA GLY A 156 2.35 -3.01 -2.77
C GLY A 156 1.37 -2.37 -3.76
N SER A 157 0.72 -1.26 -3.38
CA SER A 157 -0.33 -0.60 -4.19
C SER A 157 0.11 -0.29 -5.62
N ALA A 158 1.41 -0.11 -5.85
CA ALA A 158 1.99 0.11 -7.17
C ALA A 158 1.66 -1.01 -8.17
N PHE A 159 1.40 -2.24 -7.72
CA PHE A 159 1.09 -3.35 -8.61
C PHE A 159 -0.30 -3.22 -9.21
N TRP A 160 -1.35 -3.11 -8.40
CA TRP A 160 -2.70 -2.94 -8.92
C TRP A 160 -2.90 -1.60 -9.64
N GLN A 161 -2.24 -0.53 -9.20
CA GLN A 161 -2.24 0.77 -9.89
C GLN A 161 -1.60 0.69 -11.28
N ALA A 162 -0.62 -0.19 -11.47
CA ALA A 162 -0.03 -0.46 -12.80
C ALA A 162 -0.90 -1.35 -13.68
N GLY A 163 -2.03 -1.87 -13.17
CA GLY A 163 -2.93 -2.79 -13.88
C GLY A 163 -2.54 -4.26 -13.79
N LEU A 164 -1.69 -4.63 -12.82
CA LEU A 164 -1.46 -6.02 -12.46
C LEU A 164 -2.60 -6.52 -11.57
N LEU A 165 -2.94 -7.80 -11.69
CA LEU A 165 -3.72 -8.44 -10.65
C LEU A 165 -2.86 -8.65 -9.41
N GLU A 166 -3.47 -8.58 -8.26
CA GLU A 166 -2.80 -8.75 -6.98
C GLU A 166 -3.62 -9.60 -6.03
N MET A 167 -2.94 -10.39 -5.19
CA MET A 167 -3.56 -11.19 -4.15
C MET A 167 -2.84 -10.95 -2.82
N TYR A 168 -3.61 -10.68 -1.77
CA TYR A 168 -3.16 -10.51 -0.40
C TYR A 168 -3.70 -11.66 0.45
N PRO A 169 -2.93 -12.71 0.68
CA PRO A 169 -3.38 -13.84 1.49
C PRO A 169 -3.30 -13.51 2.99
N SER A 170 -4.37 -13.80 3.71
CA SER A 170 -4.33 -14.02 5.15
C SER A 170 -3.90 -15.48 5.40
N PHE A 171 -3.08 -15.68 6.41
CA PHE A 171 -2.48 -16.98 6.68
C PHE A 171 -3.14 -17.68 7.87
N ARG A 172 -2.66 -18.88 8.19
CA ARG A 172 -3.09 -19.66 9.35
C ARG A 172 -3.10 -18.82 10.64
N GLY A 173 -4.17 -18.91 11.41
CA GLY A 173 -4.33 -18.21 12.68
C GLY A 173 -4.62 -16.72 12.60
N GLY A 174 -4.58 -16.08 11.42
CA GLY A 174 -4.98 -14.68 11.25
C GLY A 174 -6.45 -14.54 10.84
N ASN A 175 -7.14 -13.48 11.26
CA ASN A 175 -8.55 -13.18 10.92
C ASN A 175 -9.53 -14.34 11.20
N GLY A 176 -9.32 -15.11 12.24
CA GLY A 176 -10.14 -16.28 12.53
C GLY A 176 -9.91 -17.48 11.61
N ASN A 177 -8.90 -17.45 10.76
CA ASN A 177 -8.49 -18.59 9.95
C ASN A 177 -8.09 -19.79 10.83
N PRO A 178 -8.29 -21.03 10.36
CA PRO A 178 -7.85 -22.22 11.08
C PRO A 178 -6.32 -22.26 11.24
N GLY A 179 -5.87 -23.02 12.25
CA GLY A 179 -4.45 -23.16 12.60
C GLY A 179 -3.96 -22.07 13.55
N TYR A 180 -2.65 -21.98 13.69
CA TYR A 180 -1.96 -21.01 14.54
C TYR A 180 -0.78 -20.40 13.79
N TYR A 181 -0.37 -19.22 14.19
CA TYR A 181 0.83 -18.57 13.69
C TYR A 181 2.07 -19.42 13.98
N GLU A 182 2.80 -19.82 12.96
CA GLU A 182 3.98 -20.68 13.05
C GLU A 182 5.31 -19.94 12.81
N ALA A 183 5.28 -18.62 12.84
CA ALA A 183 6.47 -17.77 12.74
C ALA A 183 7.35 -18.08 11.51
N LEU A 184 6.81 -17.92 10.31
CA LEU A 184 7.45 -18.11 9.00
C LEU A 184 7.57 -19.58 8.53
N TYR A 185 7.13 -20.58 9.29
CA TYR A 185 7.27 -21.97 8.89
C TYR A 185 6.06 -22.46 8.08
N GLY A 186 4.91 -22.63 8.70
CA GLY A 186 3.72 -23.13 8.03
C GLY A 186 3.10 -22.16 7.04
N GLU A 187 3.40 -20.88 7.17
CA GLU A 187 3.00 -19.81 6.24
C GLU A 187 3.59 -20.03 4.82
N VAL A 188 4.70 -20.78 4.68
CA VAL A 188 5.21 -21.23 3.38
C VAL A 188 4.21 -22.11 2.66
N ASP A 189 3.56 -23.06 3.36
CA ASP A 189 2.50 -23.87 2.81
C ASP A 189 1.28 -23.05 2.38
N ASP A 190 0.95 -22.03 3.16
CA ASP A 190 -0.19 -21.16 2.89
C ASP A 190 0.07 -20.30 1.63
N ILE A 191 1.30 -19.83 1.43
CA ILE A 191 1.74 -19.13 0.20
C ILE A 191 1.61 -20.04 -1.02
N VAL A 192 2.03 -21.30 -0.91
CA VAL A 192 1.87 -22.28 -2.01
C VAL A 192 0.39 -22.56 -2.28
N SER A 193 -0.44 -22.61 -1.25
CA SER A 193 -1.89 -22.76 -1.39
C SER A 193 -2.54 -21.56 -2.06
N ALA A 194 -2.08 -20.34 -1.74
CA ALA A 194 -2.49 -19.10 -2.41
C ALA A 194 -2.11 -19.12 -3.92
N TYR A 195 -0.91 -19.63 -4.25
CA TYR A 195 -0.51 -19.85 -5.66
C TYR A 195 -1.49 -20.78 -6.39
N GLU A 196 -1.82 -21.94 -5.81
CA GLU A 196 -2.74 -22.91 -6.42
C GLU A 196 -4.13 -22.30 -6.65
N TYR A 197 -4.60 -21.51 -5.70
CA TYR A 197 -5.85 -20.79 -5.84
C TYR A 197 -5.78 -19.76 -6.97
N ALA A 198 -4.77 -18.89 -6.99
CA ALA A 198 -4.56 -17.88 -8.03
C ALA A 198 -4.48 -18.52 -9.42
N ALA A 199 -3.74 -19.65 -9.56
CA ALA A 199 -3.63 -20.40 -10.82
C ALA A 199 -4.96 -21.00 -11.30
N SER A 200 -5.93 -21.20 -10.40
CA SER A 200 -7.25 -21.74 -10.72
C SER A 200 -8.24 -20.69 -11.26
N LEU A 201 -7.93 -19.39 -11.08
CA LEU A 201 -8.81 -18.31 -11.50
C LEU A 201 -8.83 -18.18 -13.03
N PRO A 202 -10.03 -18.05 -13.65
CA PRO A 202 -10.16 -18.08 -15.11
C PRO A 202 -9.49 -16.91 -15.82
N TYR A 203 -9.32 -15.77 -15.14
CA TYR A 203 -8.73 -14.53 -15.64
C TYR A 203 -7.24 -14.39 -15.27
N VAL A 204 -6.65 -15.35 -14.55
CA VAL A 204 -5.23 -15.38 -14.24
C VAL A 204 -4.46 -16.20 -15.27
N ASP A 205 -3.31 -15.68 -15.71
CA ASP A 205 -2.36 -16.43 -16.52
C ASP A 205 -1.49 -17.31 -15.61
N PRO A 206 -1.68 -18.65 -15.59
CA PRO A 206 -0.97 -19.53 -14.68
C PRO A 206 0.53 -19.63 -14.96
N GLU A 207 0.99 -19.18 -16.13
CA GLU A 207 2.42 -19.08 -16.49
C GLU A 207 3.06 -17.78 -15.98
N ARG A 208 2.25 -16.84 -15.43
CA ARG A 208 2.68 -15.50 -15.03
C ARG A 208 2.19 -15.15 -13.63
N ILE A 209 2.50 -16.04 -12.67
CA ILE A 209 2.23 -15.83 -11.24
C ILE A 209 3.55 -15.51 -10.55
N TYR A 210 3.59 -14.36 -9.91
CA TYR A 210 4.75 -13.82 -9.21
C TYR A 210 4.51 -13.81 -7.70
N LEU A 211 5.59 -13.74 -6.94
CA LEU A 211 5.55 -13.60 -5.50
C LEU A 211 6.38 -12.39 -5.10
N GLY A 212 5.88 -11.61 -4.17
CA GLY A 212 6.62 -10.53 -3.58
C GLY A 212 6.29 -10.36 -2.11
N GLY A 213 7.12 -9.63 -1.38
CA GLY A 213 6.83 -9.30 0.00
C GLY A 213 7.87 -8.41 0.63
N HIS A 214 7.50 -7.79 1.75
CA HIS A 214 8.33 -6.87 2.48
C HIS A 214 8.64 -7.38 3.89
N SER A 215 9.87 -7.14 4.38
CA SER A 215 10.29 -7.46 5.74
C SER A 215 10.10 -8.97 6.07
N THR A 216 9.31 -9.32 7.08
CA THR A 216 8.92 -10.71 7.35
C THR A 216 8.19 -11.35 6.18
N GLY A 217 7.40 -10.57 5.42
CA GLY A 217 6.79 -11.02 4.17
C GLY A 217 7.81 -11.33 3.08
N GLY A 218 8.85 -10.50 2.95
CA GLY A 218 10.00 -10.77 2.07
C GLY A 218 10.76 -12.03 2.46
N THR A 219 10.89 -12.29 3.77
CA THR A 219 11.51 -13.51 4.30
C THR A 219 10.64 -14.75 3.99
N ARG A 220 9.31 -14.65 4.18
CA ARG A 220 8.36 -15.73 3.80
C ARG A 220 8.41 -16.01 2.29
N ALA A 221 8.48 -14.96 1.46
CA ALA A 221 8.60 -15.08 0.02
C ALA A 221 9.90 -15.79 -0.39
N LEU A 222 11.02 -15.47 0.27
CA LEU A 222 12.30 -16.15 0.02
C LEU A 222 12.26 -17.62 0.42
N LEU A 223 11.74 -17.95 1.62
CA LEU A 223 11.53 -19.34 2.04
C LEU A 223 10.62 -20.11 1.07
N ALA A 224 9.57 -19.47 0.56
CA ALA A 224 8.71 -20.09 -0.44
C ALA A 224 9.44 -20.35 -1.76
N SER A 225 10.39 -19.48 -2.16
CA SER A 225 11.22 -19.70 -3.35
C SER A 225 12.24 -20.83 -3.19
N GLU A 226 12.65 -21.13 -1.95
CA GLU A 226 13.50 -22.28 -1.60
C GLU A 226 12.68 -23.59 -1.58
N TYR A 227 11.39 -23.48 -1.25
CA TYR A 227 10.48 -24.61 -1.20
C TYR A 227 10.01 -25.07 -2.58
N THR A 228 9.68 -24.13 -3.49
CA THR A 228 9.04 -24.44 -4.78
C THR A 228 9.58 -23.59 -5.94
N ASP A 229 9.50 -24.13 -7.16
CA ASP A 229 9.85 -23.48 -8.43
C ASP A 229 8.61 -22.93 -9.18
N LYS A 230 7.44 -22.89 -8.53
CA LYS A 230 6.18 -22.55 -9.19
C LYS A 230 6.08 -21.06 -9.57
N PHE A 231 6.67 -20.16 -8.79
CA PHE A 231 6.64 -18.73 -9.07
C PHE A 231 7.53 -18.37 -10.25
N ARG A 232 7.02 -17.55 -11.16
CA ARG A 232 7.75 -17.11 -12.33
C ARG A 232 8.97 -16.24 -12.00
N ALA A 233 8.84 -15.39 -10.99
CA ALA A 233 9.92 -14.71 -10.29
C ALA A 233 9.47 -14.30 -8.89
N VAL A 234 10.44 -14.03 -8.00
CA VAL A 234 10.21 -13.69 -6.59
C VAL A 234 10.94 -12.39 -6.25
N PHE A 235 10.28 -11.47 -5.54
CA PHE A 235 10.79 -10.16 -5.15
C PHE A 235 10.74 -10.01 -3.62
N CYS A 236 11.90 -10.02 -3.00
CA CYS A 236 12.04 -9.99 -1.53
C CYS A 236 12.62 -8.64 -1.11
N PHE A 237 11.77 -7.77 -0.60
CA PHE A 237 12.19 -6.51 -0.02
C PHE A 237 12.47 -6.70 1.47
N GLY A 238 13.65 -6.32 1.92
CA GLY A 238 13.98 -6.32 3.34
C GLY A 238 14.03 -7.68 4.03
N ALA A 239 14.22 -8.77 3.28
CA ALA A 239 14.31 -10.12 3.85
C ALA A 239 15.46 -10.25 4.83
N VAL A 240 15.24 -11.03 5.91
CA VAL A 240 16.30 -11.36 6.86
C VAL A 240 16.92 -12.70 6.53
N ASP A 241 18.21 -12.83 6.82
CA ASP A 241 18.98 -14.05 6.55
C ASP A 241 18.77 -15.14 7.61
N GLU A 242 18.79 -14.77 8.89
CA GLU A 242 18.70 -15.69 10.03
C GLU A 242 17.87 -15.09 11.15
N ILE A 243 16.68 -15.67 11.43
CA ILE A 243 15.75 -15.09 12.41
C ILE A 243 16.23 -15.16 13.86
N LYS A 244 17.20 -16.00 14.16
CA LYS A 244 17.72 -16.18 15.51
C LYS A 244 18.23 -14.89 16.15
N TYR A 245 18.66 -13.94 15.35
CA TYR A 245 19.18 -12.64 15.80
C TYR A 245 18.14 -11.53 15.86
N HIS A 246 16.88 -11.85 15.60
CA HIS A 246 15.76 -10.92 15.70
C HIS A 246 15.02 -11.04 17.03
N ASN A 247 14.15 -10.09 17.32
CA ASN A 247 13.37 -10.07 18.55
C ASN A 247 12.53 -11.34 18.69
N ASN A 248 12.85 -12.18 19.67
CA ASN A 248 12.23 -13.47 19.91
C ASN A 248 10.85 -13.38 20.62
N SER A 249 10.41 -12.21 21.02
CA SER A 249 9.10 -12.05 21.70
C SER A 249 7.91 -12.44 20.80
N GLN A 250 8.11 -12.39 19.49
CA GLN A 250 7.12 -12.73 18.49
C GLN A 250 7.13 -14.23 18.11
N PHE A 251 8.15 -14.98 18.51
CA PHE A 251 8.25 -16.38 18.12
C PHE A 251 7.25 -17.23 18.89
N THR A 252 6.57 -18.10 18.17
CA THR A 252 5.57 -19.03 18.70
C THR A 252 6.11 -20.45 18.91
N PHE A 253 7.24 -20.76 18.27
CA PHE A 253 7.91 -22.05 18.36
C PHE A 253 8.81 -22.20 19.62
N ASP A 254 9.24 -23.42 19.91
CA ASP A 254 10.19 -23.67 21.01
C ASP A 254 11.59 -23.19 20.64
N THR A 255 12.00 -22.04 21.19
CA THR A 255 13.29 -21.40 20.95
C THR A 255 14.50 -22.15 21.54
N ASN A 256 14.28 -23.27 22.25
CA ASN A 256 15.36 -24.14 22.70
C ASN A 256 15.76 -25.17 21.62
N ILE A 257 15.00 -25.29 20.54
CA ILE A 257 15.26 -26.23 19.45
C ILE A 257 15.94 -25.45 18.31
N GLU A 258 17.21 -25.77 18.02
CA GLU A 258 17.99 -25.09 16.99
C GLU A 258 17.38 -25.26 15.58
N ASP A 259 16.85 -26.45 15.28
CA ASP A 259 16.25 -26.75 13.98
C ASP A 259 15.05 -25.87 13.65
N GLU A 260 14.33 -25.38 14.67
CA GLU A 260 13.23 -24.42 14.47
C GLU A 260 13.71 -23.09 13.83
N TYR A 261 14.90 -22.63 14.21
CA TYR A 261 15.53 -21.46 13.61
C TYR A 261 16.02 -21.74 12.19
N VAL A 262 16.65 -22.90 11.98
CA VAL A 262 17.17 -23.32 10.67
C VAL A 262 16.04 -23.38 9.62
N MET A 263 14.89 -23.95 10.00
CA MET A 263 13.71 -24.06 9.12
C MET A 263 13.04 -22.72 8.78
N ARG A 264 13.41 -21.63 9.47
CA ARG A 264 12.84 -20.28 9.29
C ARG A 264 13.87 -19.26 8.82
N SER A 265 15.06 -19.71 8.48
CA SER A 265 16.21 -18.85 8.14
C SER A 265 16.70 -19.14 6.73
N PRO A 266 16.40 -18.28 5.75
CA PRO A 266 16.73 -18.52 4.34
C PRO A 266 18.20 -18.81 4.08
N ILE A 267 19.12 -18.23 4.86
CA ILE A 267 20.56 -18.39 4.61
C ILE A 267 21.04 -19.85 4.56
N TYR A 268 20.30 -20.78 5.14
CA TYR A 268 20.62 -22.20 5.14
C TYR A 268 20.20 -22.94 3.85
N TRP A 269 19.34 -22.33 3.02
CA TRP A 269 18.66 -23.01 1.93
C TRP A 269 18.74 -22.28 0.58
N LEU A 270 19.57 -21.23 0.48
CA LEU A 270 19.69 -20.38 -0.72
C LEU A 270 20.02 -21.15 -2.01
N ASP A 271 20.73 -22.30 -1.89
CA ASP A 271 21.05 -23.15 -3.06
C ASP A 271 19.82 -23.86 -3.63
N ASP A 272 18.71 -23.90 -2.89
CA ASP A 272 17.44 -24.49 -3.31
C ASP A 272 16.55 -23.55 -4.13
N VAL A 273 16.89 -22.27 -4.19
CA VAL A 273 16.16 -21.29 -5.02
C VAL A 273 16.28 -21.66 -6.49
N LYS A 274 15.15 -21.87 -7.17
CA LYS A 274 15.07 -22.31 -8.58
C LYS A 274 14.48 -21.25 -9.52
N SER A 275 13.64 -20.38 -9.02
CA SER A 275 13.06 -19.25 -9.77
C SER A 275 13.97 -18.00 -9.68
N PRO A 276 13.99 -17.11 -10.68
CA PRO A 276 14.64 -15.81 -10.54
C PRO A 276 14.14 -15.09 -9.30
N THR A 277 15.05 -14.78 -8.37
CA THR A 277 14.75 -14.18 -7.08
C THR A 277 15.58 -12.93 -6.88
N PHE A 278 14.90 -11.82 -6.56
CA PHE A 278 15.50 -10.49 -6.44
C PHE A 278 15.41 -10.04 -4.99
N LEU A 279 16.56 -9.88 -4.33
CA LEU A 279 16.68 -9.35 -2.97
C LEU A 279 16.96 -7.85 -3.06
N ILE A 280 16.10 -7.03 -2.48
CA ILE A 280 16.19 -5.57 -2.57
C ILE A 280 16.10 -4.98 -1.16
N GLU A 281 17.02 -4.08 -0.81
CA GLU A 281 17.03 -3.45 0.50
C GLU A 281 17.73 -2.09 0.50
N GLY A 282 17.21 -1.15 1.28
CA GLY A 282 17.87 0.11 1.57
C GLY A 282 19.15 -0.07 2.38
N ARG A 283 20.15 0.80 2.11
CA ARG A 283 21.44 0.78 2.83
C ARG A 283 21.25 0.84 4.34
N ASP A 284 20.34 1.69 4.79
CA ASP A 284 20.09 2.00 6.19
C ASP A 284 19.05 1.06 6.84
N GLY A 285 18.61 0.02 6.10
CA GLY A 285 17.74 -1.05 6.57
C GLY A 285 18.48 -2.36 6.84
N ASN A 286 17.91 -3.49 6.42
CA ASN A 286 18.46 -4.84 6.61
C ASN A 286 19.60 -5.20 5.62
N SER A 287 20.31 -4.23 5.05
CA SER A 287 21.30 -4.46 3.97
C SER A 287 22.42 -5.42 4.35
N GLU A 288 22.79 -5.54 5.63
CA GLU A 288 23.79 -6.51 6.08
C GLU A 288 23.28 -7.95 5.99
N ASN A 289 21.96 -8.19 6.21
CA ASN A 289 21.34 -9.50 5.97
C ASN A 289 21.45 -9.87 4.49
N LEU A 290 21.07 -8.95 3.60
CA LEU A 290 21.17 -9.15 2.15
C LEU A 290 22.61 -9.46 1.72
N LYS A 291 23.59 -8.70 2.19
CA LYS A 291 25.02 -8.93 1.87
C LYS A 291 25.49 -10.28 2.36
N ARG A 292 25.08 -10.74 3.56
CA ARG A 292 25.42 -12.07 4.06
C ARG A 292 24.84 -13.17 3.19
N MET A 293 23.56 -13.04 2.77
CA MET A 293 22.93 -14.00 1.85
C MET A 293 23.67 -14.08 0.51
N LEU A 294 23.99 -12.94 -0.11
CA LEU A 294 24.74 -12.92 -1.36
C LEU A 294 26.16 -13.48 -1.23
N ALA A 295 26.81 -13.34 -0.07
CA ALA A 295 28.12 -13.90 0.18
C ALA A 295 28.07 -15.41 0.53
N ALA A 296 26.89 -15.95 0.85
CA ALA A 296 26.72 -17.34 1.26
C ALA A 296 26.45 -18.29 0.10
N THR A 297 26.01 -17.80 -1.06
CA THR A 297 25.65 -18.66 -2.21
C THR A 297 26.19 -18.13 -3.52
N ASP A 298 26.51 -19.06 -4.45
CA ASP A 298 26.83 -18.77 -5.87
C ASP A 298 25.62 -19.07 -6.79
N ASN A 299 24.40 -19.23 -6.23
CA ASN A 299 23.21 -19.53 -7.01
C ASN A 299 22.87 -18.38 -7.98
N ASP A 300 22.94 -18.66 -9.29
CA ASP A 300 22.71 -17.69 -10.38
C ASP A 300 21.26 -17.21 -10.49
N LYS A 301 20.34 -17.81 -9.76
CA LYS A 301 18.94 -17.38 -9.67
C LYS A 301 18.74 -16.20 -8.72
N ILE A 302 19.68 -15.96 -7.82
CA ILE A 302 19.59 -14.89 -6.83
C ILE A 302 20.33 -13.66 -7.31
N SER A 303 19.65 -12.54 -7.36
CA SER A 303 20.21 -11.21 -7.61
C SER A 303 19.93 -10.31 -6.42
N GLY A 304 20.89 -9.51 -5.98
CA GLY A 304 20.70 -8.63 -4.82
C GLY A 304 21.14 -7.21 -5.07
N PHE A 305 20.37 -6.26 -4.51
CA PHE A 305 20.55 -4.82 -4.72
C PHE A 305 20.47 -4.08 -3.40
N VAL A 306 21.55 -3.35 -3.07
CA VAL A 306 21.58 -2.43 -1.94
C VAL A 306 21.38 -1.02 -2.47
N ILE A 307 20.39 -0.32 -1.96
CA ILE A 307 19.96 0.99 -2.44
C ILE A 307 20.52 2.08 -1.52
N GLU A 308 21.44 2.87 -2.05
CA GLU A 308 22.05 3.96 -1.32
C GLU A 308 21.05 5.08 -1.06
N GLY A 309 21.06 5.61 0.17
CA GLY A 309 20.17 6.72 0.58
C GLY A 309 18.73 6.30 0.87
N ALA A 310 18.45 5.01 0.91
CA ALA A 310 17.16 4.46 1.32
C ALA A 310 17.32 3.62 2.59
N ASP A 311 16.26 3.53 3.36
CA ASP A 311 16.10 2.63 4.50
C ASP A 311 15.18 1.45 4.17
N HIS A 312 14.73 0.75 5.20
CA HIS A 312 13.87 -0.44 5.11
C HIS A 312 12.49 -0.17 4.46
N PHE A 313 12.02 1.05 4.50
CA PHE A 313 10.69 1.46 4.04
C PHE A 313 10.74 2.34 2.80
N SER A 314 11.57 3.36 2.78
CA SER A 314 11.67 4.31 1.67
C SER A 314 12.13 3.69 0.35
N VAL A 315 12.65 2.46 0.39
CA VAL A 315 12.98 1.65 -0.79
C VAL A 315 11.73 1.12 -1.52
N LEU A 316 10.57 1.05 -0.84
CA LEU A 316 9.38 0.36 -1.37
C LEU A 316 8.69 1.13 -2.50
N ALA A 317 8.21 2.33 -2.21
CA ALA A 317 7.35 3.07 -3.14
C ALA A 317 7.96 3.28 -4.55
N PRO A 318 9.24 3.67 -4.73
CA PRO A 318 9.84 3.78 -6.06
C PRO A 318 10.04 2.43 -6.73
N LEU A 319 10.47 1.40 -5.97
CA LEU A 319 10.95 0.16 -6.57
C LEU A 319 9.86 -0.88 -6.82
N THR A 320 8.76 -0.87 -6.07
CA THR A 320 7.56 -1.67 -6.40
C THR A 320 7.01 -1.25 -7.77
N ARG A 321 7.07 0.04 -8.12
CA ARG A 321 6.71 0.53 -9.47
C ARG A 321 7.63 -0.02 -10.57
N VAL A 322 8.95 -0.07 -10.31
CA VAL A 322 9.90 -0.71 -11.26
C VAL A 322 9.55 -2.17 -11.45
N VAL A 323 9.34 -2.90 -10.35
CA VAL A 323 8.98 -4.32 -10.40
C VAL A 323 7.67 -4.53 -11.16
N ALA A 324 6.64 -3.70 -10.91
CA ALA A 324 5.36 -3.76 -11.62
C ALA A 324 5.55 -3.65 -13.15
N GLN A 325 6.36 -2.68 -13.60
CA GLN A 325 6.65 -2.51 -15.03
C GLN A 325 7.43 -3.70 -15.61
N LYS A 326 8.36 -4.29 -14.86
CA LYS A 326 9.10 -5.49 -15.28
C LYS A 326 8.16 -6.70 -15.42
N ILE A 327 7.23 -6.89 -14.50
CA ILE A 327 6.22 -7.96 -14.58
C ILE A 327 5.32 -7.78 -15.80
N LEU A 328 4.84 -6.56 -16.06
CA LEU A 328 4.01 -6.27 -17.22
C LEU A 328 4.74 -6.56 -18.53
N ALA A 329 6.04 -6.25 -18.61
CA ALA A 329 6.88 -6.49 -19.77
C ALA A 329 7.31 -7.96 -19.94
N ASP A 330 7.17 -8.80 -18.89
CA ASP A 330 7.54 -10.23 -18.94
C ASP A 330 6.45 -11.06 -19.61
N THR A 331 6.45 -11.08 -20.95
CA THR A 331 5.43 -11.75 -21.79
C THR A 331 5.95 -13.00 -22.51
N GLY A 332 7.24 -13.34 -22.36
CA GLY A 332 7.86 -14.49 -23.03
C GLY A 332 7.44 -15.84 -22.42
N ALA A 333 7.73 -16.94 -23.14
CA ALA A 333 7.50 -18.30 -22.63
C ALA A 333 8.43 -18.66 -21.44
N GLN A 334 9.57 -17.97 -21.32
CA GLN A 334 10.48 -18.08 -20.18
C GLN A 334 10.55 -16.73 -19.48
N PRO A 335 10.82 -16.72 -18.16
CA PRO A 335 11.03 -15.47 -17.43
C PRO A 335 12.11 -14.63 -18.11
N ASN A 336 11.82 -13.36 -18.37
CA ASN A 336 12.77 -12.43 -18.98
C ASN A 336 12.94 -11.14 -18.15
N ILE A 337 12.63 -11.22 -16.86
CA ILE A 337 12.84 -10.11 -15.93
C ILE A 337 14.34 -9.89 -15.74
N SER A 338 14.76 -8.67 -16.00
CA SER A 338 16.10 -8.18 -15.73
C SER A 338 15.99 -6.87 -14.98
N ILE A 339 16.65 -6.80 -13.84
CA ILE A 339 16.75 -5.61 -12.99
C ILE A 339 18.23 -5.28 -12.86
N THR A 340 18.58 -4.01 -12.94
CA THR A 340 19.95 -3.52 -12.75
C THR A 340 20.02 -2.48 -11.65
N GLN A 341 21.16 -2.36 -10.98
CA GLN A 341 21.37 -1.33 -9.96
C GLN A 341 21.13 0.07 -10.53
N GLU A 342 21.58 0.33 -11.77
CA GLU A 342 21.40 1.63 -12.43
C GLU A 342 19.92 2.01 -12.61
N GLU A 343 19.07 1.05 -12.97
CA GLU A 343 17.63 1.26 -13.10
C GLU A 343 16.99 1.60 -11.73
N LEU A 344 17.38 0.87 -10.67
CA LEU A 344 16.88 1.11 -9.33
C LEU A 344 17.34 2.45 -8.78
N ASP A 345 18.62 2.79 -8.95
CA ASP A 345 19.17 4.08 -8.54
C ASP A 345 18.50 5.25 -9.29
N ALA A 346 18.19 5.05 -10.58
CA ALA A 346 17.49 6.04 -11.37
C ALA A 346 16.03 6.23 -10.92
N ALA A 347 15.36 5.16 -10.49
CA ALA A 347 14.01 5.25 -9.93
C ALA A 347 13.99 6.01 -8.59
N MET A 348 14.97 5.74 -7.72
CA MET A 348 15.13 6.45 -6.45
C MET A 348 15.45 7.95 -6.61
N ALA A 349 16.08 8.33 -7.72
CA ALA A 349 16.41 9.74 -8.01
C ALA A 349 15.24 10.55 -8.61
N GLN A 350 14.11 9.91 -8.91
CA GLN A 350 12.92 10.60 -9.37
C GLN A 350 12.23 11.33 -8.21
N GLU A 351 11.54 12.44 -8.54
CA GLU A 351 10.67 13.09 -7.56
C GLU A 351 9.66 12.06 -7.01
N PRO A 352 9.45 12.04 -5.70
CA PRO A 352 8.48 11.14 -5.08
C PRO A 352 7.10 11.31 -5.74
N GLN A 353 6.50 10.20 -6.14
CA GLN A 353 5.13 10.20 -6.61
C GLN A 353 4.28 9.62 -5.51
N VAL A 354 3.43 10.44 -4.91
CA VAL A 354 2.46 9.96 -3.92
C VAL A 354 1.53 8.96 -4.60
N PRO A 355 1.48 7.71 -4.12
CA PRO A 355 0.54 6.74 -4.66
C PRO A 355 -0.89 7.24 -4.38
N LEU A 356 -1.77 7.16 -5.38
CA LEU A 356 -3.18 7.46 -5.14
C LEU A 356 -3.82 6.32 -4.35
N PRO A 357 -4.73 6.62 -3.41
CA PRO A 357 -5.56 5.59 -2.80
C PRO A 357 -6.49 4.95 -3.84
N ALA A 358 -7.09 3.83 -3.50
CA ALA A 358 -8.15 3.26 -4.32
C ALA A 358 -9.29 4.28 -4.49
N MET A 359 -9.61 4.59 -5.75
CA MET A 359 -10.64 5.56 -6.10
C MET A 359 -11.94 4.84 -6.46
N THR A 360 -13.07 5.40 -6.06
CA THR A 360 -14.41 4.90 -6.40
C THR A 360 -15.22 5.97 -7.10
N SER A 361 -15.99 5.58 -8.10
CA SER A 361 -16.89 6.51 -8.82
C SER A 361 -18.10 6.85 -7.97
N ARG A 362 -18.47 8.13 -7.98
CA ARG A 362 -19.67 8.68 -7.34
C ARG A 362 -20.45 9.48 -8.36
N THR A 363 -21.79 9.41 -8.28
CA THR A 363 -22.68 10.19 -9.14
C THR A 363 -23.68 10.96 -8.30
N ILE A 364 -23.86 12.24 -8.62
CA ILE A 364 -24.87 13.11 -8.04
C ILE A 364 -25.83 13.42 -9.18
N GLU A 365 -26.90 12.63 -9.29
CA GLU A 365 -27.85 12.70 -10.39
C GLU A 365 -28.50 14.09 -10.54
N GLU A 366 -28.78 14.76 -9.39
CA GLU A 366 -29.42 16.09 -9.38
C GLU A 366 -28.54 17.17 -10.01
N LEU A 367 -27.21 16.97 -10.07
CA LEU A 367 -26.25 17.90 -10.65
C LEU A 367 -25.75 17.44 -12.01
N GLY A 368 -26.10 16.25 -12.48
CA GLY A 368 -25.50 15.63 -13.65
C GLY A 368 -23.98 15.51 -13.51
N LEU A 369 -23.52 15.20 -12.28
CA LEU A 369 -22.11 15.18 -11.92
C LEU A 369 -21.68 13.77 -11.57
N SER A 370 -20.62 13.28 -12.21
CA SER A 370 -19.90 12.09 -11.79
C SER A 370 -18.43 12.43 -11.55
N PHE A 371 -17.84 11.82 -10.53
CA PHE A 371 -16.43 11.98 -10.18
C PHE A 371 -15.93 10.75 -9.44
N SER A 372 -14.63 10.59 -9.34
CA SER A 372 -14.01 9.57 -8.50
C SER A 372 -13.36 10.22 -7.27
N CYS A 373 -13.54 9.61 -6.11
CA CYS A 373 -12.90 10.03 -4.87
C CYS A 373 -12.33 8.80 -4.15
N PRO A 374 -11.43 8.97 -3.17
CA PRO A 374 -10.94 7.85 -2.38
C PRO A 374 -12.08 7.00 -1.83
N TYR A 375 -11.92 5.68 -1.89
CA TYR A 375 -12.96 4.72 -1.49
C TYR A 375 -13.42 4.93 -0.05
N LEU A 376 -12.48 5.24 0.84
CA LEU A 376 -12.75 5.45 2.27
C LEU A 376 -13.39 6.82 2.58
N TRP A 377 -13.50 7.71 1.58
CA TRP A 377 -14.15 8.99 1.81
C TRP A 377 -15.67 8.82 1.89
N GLU A 378 -16.24 9.25 3.00
CA GLU A 378 -17.68 9.23 3.18
C GLU A 378 -18.33 10.42 2.48
N ILE A 379 -19.44 10.16 1.77
CA ILE A 379 -20.30 11.22 1.27
C ILE A 379 -21.32 11.54 2.34
N ASN A 380 -21.21 12.71 2.92
CA ASN A 380 -22.18 13.20 3.89
C ASN A 380 -23.03 14.30 3.25
N THR A 381 -24.33 14.05 3.09
CA THR A 381 -25.30 15.08 2.77
C THR A 381 -25.57 15.86 4.05
N THR A 382 -25.00 17.06 4.16
CA THR A 382 -25.27 17.95 5.29
C THR A 382 -26.77 18.30 5.35
N GLU A 383 -27.23 18.91 6.46
CA GLU A 383 -28.61 19.41 6.59
C GLU A 383 -28.97 20.44 5.49
N ASP A 384 -27.98 20.99 4.79
CA ASP A 384 -28.16 21.85 3.64
C ASP A 384 -28.06 21.02 2.35
N PRO A 385 -29.17 20.78 1.65
CA PRO A 385 -29.19 19.99 0.41
C PRO A 385 -28.39 20.63 -0.76
N SER A 386 -27.95 21.90 -0.62
CA SER A 386 -27.06 22.54 -1.58
C SER A 386 -25.58 22.24 -1.34
N ARG A 387 -25.24 21.47 -0.32
CA ARG A 387 -23.89 21.07 0.05
C ARG A 387 -23.78 19.57 0.21
N LEU A 388 -22.86 19.00 -0.54
CA LEU A 388 -22.41 17.64 -0.35
C LEU A 388 -21.01 17.68 0.26
N GLY A 389 -20.83 17.15 1.44
CA GLY A 389 -19.51 16.98 2.03
C GLY A 389 -18.94 15.62 1.65
N VAL A 390 -17.72 15.60 1.17
CA VAL A 390 -16.94 14.39 0.98
C VAL A 390 -15.78 14.46 1.96
N TYR A 391 -15.72 13.58 2.93
CA TYR A 391 -14.76 13.65 4.02
C TYR A 391 -13.74 12.52 3.91
N SER A 392 -12.46 12.82 4.20
CA SER A 392 -11.49 11.76 4.42
C SER A 392 -11.81 11.08 5.75
N ARG A 393 -11.83 9.75 5.73
CA ARG A 393 -12.03 8.94 6.94
C ARG A 393 -10.67 8.47 7.44
N TYR A 394 -10.00 9.27 8.25
CA TYR A 394 -8.94 8.76 9.12
C TYR A 394 -9.47 8.79 10.56
N GLU A 395 -9.44 7.65 11.24
CA GLU A 395 -9.93 7.49 12.61
C GLU A 395 -8.95 8.01 13.67
N ASP A 396 -7.84 8.63 13.28
CA ASP A 396 -6.91 9.22 14.23
C ASP A 396 -7.43 10.61 14.64
N ASP A 397 -7.43 10.92 15.95
CA ASP A 397 -7.93 12.19 16.52
C ASP A 397 -7.27 13.44 15.91
N ASN A 398 -6.16 13.27 15.18
CA ASN A 398 -5.46 14.33 14.44
C ASN A 398 -5.77 14.35 12.92
N ALA A 399 -6.50 13.40 12.41
CA ALA A 399 -6.72 13.21 10.97
C ALA A 399 -7.78 14.14 10.36
N TRP A 400 -8.56 14.83 11.17
CA TRP A 400 -9.48 15.87 10.71
C TRP A 400 -8.79 17.06 10.05
N ASP A 401 -7.49 17.21 10.30
CA ASP A 401 -6.67 18.26 9.72
C ASP A 401 -6.13 17.89 8.33
N MET A 402 -6.34 16.64 7.86
CA MET A 402 -5.62 16.14 6.70
C MET A 402 -6.25 16.53 5.36
N SER A 403 -7.53 16.28 5.15
CA SER A 403 -8.17 16.75 3.91
C SER A 403 -9.69 16.68 3.96
N VAL A 404 -10.32 17.73 3.47
CA VAL A 404 -11.77 17.81 3.33
C VAL A 404 -12.11 18.32 1.93
N ALA A 405 -13.06 17.66 1.27
CA ALA A 405 -13.60 18.16 0.01
C ALA A 405 -15.10 18.47 0.16
N TYR A 406 -15.50 19.60 -0.33
CA TYR A 406 -16.91 20.00 -0.39
C TYR A 406 -17.33 20.21 -1.84
N ILE A 407 -18.53 19.75 -2.18
CA ILE A 407 -19.18 20.05 -3.43
C ILE A 407 -20.43 20.85 -3.13
N SER A 408 -20.58 22.02 -3.71
CA SER A 408 -21.78 22.84 -3.58
C SER A 408 -22.31 23.27 -4.93
N ALA A 409 -23.64 23.36 -5.03
CA ALA A 409 -24.31 23.86 -6.22
C ALA A 409 -25.01 25.16 -5.91
N TYR A 410 -25.01 26.10 -6.84
CA TYR A 410 -25.66 27.38 -6.72
C TYR A 410 -26.28 27.83 -8.05
N THR A 411 -27.24 28.75 -7.99
CA THR A 411 -27.75 29.41 -9.20
C THR A 411 -27.06 30.77 -9.33
N PRO A 412 -26.25 31.00 -10.37
CA PRO A 412 -25.64 32.31 -10.61
C PRO A 412 -26.70 33.42 -10.72
N GLU A 413 -26.51 34.53 -10.00
CA GLU A 413 -27.40 35.70 -10.07
C GLU A 413 -26.81 36.76 -11.01
N GLY A 414 -27.50 37.09 -12.08
CA GLY A 414 -27.15 38.24 -12.91
C GLY A 414 -26.04 37.99 -13.94
N ASN A 415 -25.02 38.85 -13.94
CA ASN A 415 -23.82 38.76 -14.81
C ASN A 415 -22.66 38.05 -14.11
N ASP A 416 -22.92 37.11 -13.24
CA ASP A 416 -21.89 36.32 -12.56
C ASP A 416 -21.32 35.30 -13.54
N ASP A 417 -20.52 35.78 -14.48
CA ASP A 417 -19.73 34.91 -15.34
C ASP A 417 -18.43 34.49 -14.62
N LEU A 418 -17.83 33.40 -15.07
CA LEU A 418 -16.62 32.84 -14.49
C LEU A 418 -15.47 33.87 -14.39
N GLN A 419 -15.40 34.87 -15.31
CA GLN A 419 -14.39 35.89 -15.29
C GLN A 419 -14.55 36.85 -14.09
N ASN A 420 -15.78 37.28 -13.81
CA ASN A 420 -16.06 38.10 -12.65
C ASN A 420 -15.75 37.37 -11.35
N LEU A 421 -15.97 36.06 -11.31
CA LEU A 421 -15.64 35.22 -10.15
C LEU A 421 -14.11 35.07 -10.00
N ALA A 422 -13.38 34.84 -11.09
CA ALA A 422 -11.92 34.79 -11.08
C ALA A 422 -11.33 36.12 -10.58
N ASP A 423 -11.84 37.27 -11.10
CA ASP A 423 -11.40 38.59 -10.66
C ASP A 423 -11.69 38.87 -9.18
N TYR A 424 -12.84 38.38 -8.68
CA TYR A 424 -13.20 38.44 -7.27
C TYR A 424 -12.26 37.60 -6.40
N LEU A 425 -12.04 36.36 -6.75
CA LEU A 425 -11.13 35.46 -6.00
C LEU A 425 -9.71 36.00 -5.96
N ALA A 426 -9.24 36.59 -7.08
CA ALA A 426 -7.92 37.25 -7.14
C ALA A 426 -7.83 38.46 -6.21
N GLN A 427 -8.93 39.22 -6.04
CA GLN A 427 -8.99 40.37 -5.11
C GLN A 427 -9.00 39.91 -3.64
N GLU A 428 -9.54 38.72 -3.37
CA GLU A 428 -9.53 38.09 -2.03
C GLU A 428 -8.21 37.36 -1.73
N GLY A 429 -7.22 37.41 -2.65
CA GLY A 429 -5.88 36.88 -2.42
C GLY A 429 -5.67 35.42 -2.91
N PHE A 430 -6.58 34.92 -3.73
CA PHE A 430 -6.37 33.62 -4.39
C PHE A 430 -5.49 33.78 -5.64
N ASP A 431 -4.60 32.82 -5.84
CA ASP A 431 -4.00 32.57 -7.15
C ASP A 431 -5.03 31.86 -8.03
N THR A 432 -5.36 32.48 -9.18
CA THR A 432 -6.42 31.99 -10.07
C THR A 432 -5.87 31.51 -11.41
N LYS A 433 -6.45 30.43 -11.93
CA LYS A 433 -6.09 29.83 -13.20
C LYS A 433 -7.35 29.40 -13.97
N GLU A 434 -7.41 29.74 -15.26
CA GLU A 434 -8.44 29.19 -16.14
C GLU A 434 -8.10 27.74 -16.52
N ILE A 435 -9.07 26.85 -16.38
CA ILE A 435 -8.95 25.42 -16.72
C ILE A 435 -10.15 24.97 -17.52
N THR A 436 -10.16 23.70 -17.94
CA THR A 436 -11.34 23.02 -18.49
C THR A 436 -11.72 21.89 -17.53
N LEU A 437 -12.98 21.83 -17.12
CA LEU A 437 -13.53 20.82 -16.23
C LEU A 437 -14.76 20.18 -16.88
N GLY A 438 -14.75 18.87 -17.04
CA GLY A 438 -15.86 18.16 -17.72
C GLY A 438 -16.15 18.69 -19.13
N GLY A 439 -15.16 19.27 -19.83
CA GLY A 439 -15.32 19.87 -21.16
C GLY A 439 -15.83 21.32 -21.14
N LEU A 440 -16.09 21.92 -19.99
CA LEU A 440 -16.57 23.29 -19.81
C LEU A 440 -15.46 24.20 -19.28
N PRO A 441 -15.47 25.51 -19.60
CA PRO A 441 -14.59 26.48 -18.96
C PRO A 441 -14.81 26.50 -17.43
N ALA A 442 -13.72 26.55 -16.67
CA ALA A 442 -13.73 26.56 -15.22
C ALA A 442 -12.61 27.44 -14.67
N VAL A 443 -12.70 27.81 -13.41
CA VAL A 443 -11.68 28.54 -12.65
C VAL A 443 -11.16 27.65 -11.54
N ASP A 444 -9.85 27.51 -11.46
CA ASP A 444 -9.12 26.85 -10.39
C ASP A 444 -8.38 27.92 -9.59
N ALA A 445 -8.63 28.01 -8.31
CA ALA A 445 -8.10 29.06 -7.43
C ALA A 445 -7.58 28.44 -6.14
N PHE A 446 -6.43 28.91 -5.65
CA PHE A 446 -5.82 28.38 -4.43
C PHE A 446 -5.24 29.50 -3.58
N THR A 447 -5.27 29.29 -2.28
CA THR A 447 -4.72 30.18 -1.27
C THR A 447 -4.29 29.43 -0.02
N THR A 448 -3.61 30.09 0.89
CA THR A 448 -3.34 29.59 2.23
C THR A 448 -4.05 30.44 3.26
N LEU A 449 -4.63 29.80 4.26
CA LEU A 449 -5.34 30.45 5.36
C LEU A 449 -4.69 30.06 6.68
N GLN A 450 -4.78 30.94 7.67
CA GLN A 450 -4.41 30.60 9.04
C GLN A 450 -5.66 30.58 9.93
N ASN A 451 -5.76 29.56 10.79
CA ASN A 451 -6.78 29.52 11.82
C ASN A 451 -6.40 30.41 13.03
N ASP A 452 -7.27 30.50 14.02
CA ASP A 452 -7.06 31.32 15.24
C ASP A 452 -5.88 30.82 16.10
N ASP A 453 -5.47 29.57 15.95
CA ASP A 453 -4.33 28.94 16.64
C ASP A 453 -3.01 29.14 15.90
N GLY A 454 -3.05 29.74 14.69
CA GLY A 454 -1.89 30.05 13.87
C GLY A 454 -1.43 28.90 12.96
N GLU A 455 -2.22 27.85 12.85
CA GLU A 455 -1.96 26.74 11.91
C GLU A 455 -2.32 27.15 10.48
N THR A 456 -1.52 26.71 9.51
CA THR A 456 -1.70 27.05 8.09
C THR A 456 -2.43 25.93 7.37
N PHE A 457 -3.48 26.30 6.63
CA PHE A 457 -4.24 25.42 5.76
C PHE A 457 -4.12 25.86 4.32
N TYR A 458 -3.93 24.92 3.42
CA TYR A 458 -4.07 25.10 1.99
C TYR A 458 -5.53 24.92 1.60
N GLN A 459 -6.04 25.84 0.79
CA GLN A 459 -7.39 25.77 0.25
C GLN A 459 -7.33 25.89 -1.27
N ARG A 460 -7.98 24.93 -1.96
CA ARG A 460 -8.19 24.95 -3.41
C ARG A 460 -9.68 25.01 -3.69
N TYR A 461 -10.05 25.86 -4.63
CA TYR A 461 -11.43 26.13 -5.02
C TYR A 461 -11.54 26.01 -6.53
N VAL A 462 -12.33 25.08 -7.01
CA VAL A 462 -12.59 24.88 -8.44
C VAL A 462 -14.06 25.11 -8.70
N THR A 463 -14.36 25.98 -9.65
CA THR A 463 -15.74 26.33 -10.01
C THR A 463 -15.99 26.17 -11.50
N VAL A 464 -17.15 25.64 -11.85
CA VAL A 464 -17.60 25.46 -13.23
C VAL A 464 -19.07 25.85 -13.34
N GLN A 465 -19.46 26.38 -14.49
CA GLN A 465 -20.87 26.64 -14.78
C GLN A 465 -21.39 25.65 -15.82
N ASN A 466 -22.39 24.85 -15.41
CA ASN A 466 -23.08 23.89 -16.26
C ASN A 466 -24.53 24.39 -16.50
N GLY A 467 -24.77 25.00 -17.63
CA GLY A 467 -26.05 25.64 -17.93
C GLY A 467 -26.40 26.77 -16.98
N SER A 468 -27.50 26.62 -16.21
CA SER A 468 -27.94 27.58 -15.18
C SER A 468 -27.43 27.27 -13.79
N THR A 469 -26.59 26.26 -13.61
CA THR A 469 -26.09 25.81 -12.32
C THR A 469 -24.58 26.03 -12.22
N GLY A 470 -24.13 26.74 -11.19
CA GLY A 470 -22.74 26.77 -10.80
C GLY A 470 -22.45 25.59 -9.87
N ILE A 471 -21.31 24.94 -10.06
CA ILE A 471 -20.84 23.84 -9.21
C ILE A 471 -19.44 24.19 -8.71
N ASP A 472 -19.30 24.19 -7.41
CA ASP A 472 -18.06 24.49 -6.71
C ASP A 472 -17.49 23.24 -6.02
N PHE A 473 -16.21 23.04 -6.18
CA PHE A 473 -15.41 22.06 -5.46
C PHE A 473 -14.45 22.80 -4.56
N THR A 474 -14.51 22.56 -3.27
CA THR A 474 -13.61 23.18 -2.29
C THR A 474 -12.81 22.07 -1.59
N PHE A 475 -11.50 22.17 -1.63
CA PHE A 475 -10.59 21.27 -0.96
C PHE A 475 -9.82 22.05 0.11
N VAL A 476 -9.68 21.47 1.29
CA VAL A 476 -8.94 22.06 2.41
C VAL A 476 -8.07 20.99 3.04
N VAL A 477 -6.81 21.34 3.31
CA VAL A 477 -5.85 20.46 3.96
C VAL A 477 -4.87 21.27 4.80
N HIS A 478 -4.43 20.72 5.94
CA HIS A 478 -3.34 21.31 6.72
C HIS A 478 -2.02 21.27 5.91
N GLU A 479 -1.18 22.30 6.04
CA GLU A 479 0.04 22.44 5.21
C GLU A 479 1.00 21.26 5.29
N SER A 480 1.07 20.56 6.45
CA SER A 480 1.94 19.40 6.62
C SER A 480 1.54 18.19 5.79
N TYR A 481 0.31 18.13 5.28
CA TYR A 481 -0.22 17.04 4.47
C TYR A 481 -0.48 17.44 3.01
N LEU A 482 -0.03 18.62 2.62
CA LEU A 482 -0.31 19.13 1.27
C LEU A 482 0.30 18.27 0.16
N GLU A 483 1.53 17.79 0.37
CA GLU A 483 2.23 16.94 -0.61
C GLU A 483 1.49 15.63 -0.87
N GLU A 484 0.80 15.10 0.14
CA GLU A 484 0.02 13.87 0.05
C GLU A 484 -1.38 14.11 -0.52
N ALA A 485 -2.02 15.20 -0.13
CA ALA A 485 -3.41 15.48 -0.47
C ALA A 485 -3.58 16.07 -1.88
N GLU A 486 -2.65 16.90 -2.36
CA GLU A 486 -2.80 17.59 -3.64
C GLU A 486 -2.92 16.62 -4.84
N PRO A 487 -2.16 15.54 -4.96
CA PRO A 487 -2.36 14.54 -6.02
C PRO A 487 -3.76 13.93 -6.00
N VAL A 488 -4.35 13.74 -4.82
CA VAL A 488 -5.71 13.21 -4.66
C VAL A 488 -6.73 14.25 -5.10
N PHE A 489 -6.59 15.49 -4.69
CA PHE A 489 -7.46 16.58 -5.14
C PHE A 489 -7.40 16.72 -6.66
N GLN A 490 -6.20 16.62 -7.25
CA GLN A 490 -6.05 16.65 -8.70
C GLN A 490 -6.72 15.46 -9.37
N ALA A 491 -6.58 14.26 -8.83
CA ALA A 491 -7.22 13.07 -9.36
C ALA A 491 -8.75 13.14 -9.30
N ILE A 492 -9.32 13.71 -8.23
CA ILE A 492 -10.75 13.98 -8.14
C ILE A 492 -11.17 14.94 -9.27
N ILE A 493 -10.45 16.06 -9.42
CA ILE A 493 -10.75 17.08 -10.44
C ILE A 493 -10.66 16.49 -11.85
N ASP A 494 -9.62 15.72 -12.14
CA ASP A 494 -9.39 15.11 -13.47
C ASP A 494 -10.45 14.06 -13.82
N SER A 495 -11.10 13.47 -12.82
CA SER A 495 -12.16 12.46 -13.00
C SER A 495 -13.55 13.05 -13.20
N ILE A 496 -13.73 14.38 -13.07
CA ILE A 496 -15.04 15.02 -13.15
C ILE A 496 -15.63 14.91 -14.56
N VAL A 497 -16.84 14.37 -14.61
CA VAL A 497 -17.69 14.32 -15.80
C VAL A 497 -18.97 15.08 -15.49
N LEU A 498 -19.34 16.00 -16.38
CA LEU A 498 -20.58 16.77 -16.30
C LEU A 498 -21.49 16.38 -17.46
N ASP A 499 -22.71 15.97 -17.14
CA ASP A 499 -23.74 15.80 -18.14
C ASP A 499 -24.12 17.17 -18.73
N ALA A 500 -24.34 17.22 -20.02
CA ALA A 500 -24.78 18.46 -20.65
C ALA A 500 -26.12 18.90 -20.04
N ALA A 501 -26.19 20.11 -19.50
CA ALA A 501 -27.44 20.68 -19.02
C ALA A 501 -28.41 20.82 -20.20
N GLU A 502 -29.65 20.32 -20.02
CA GLU A 502 -30.74 20.46 -21.00
C GLU A 502 -31.16 21.95 -21.22
#